data_8979acfdd23c1cbc02d375a4ff445fc3
#
_entry.id   8979acfdd23c1cbc02d375a4ff445fc3
#
_cell.length_a   1.000
_cell.length_b   1.000
_cell.length_c   1.000
_cell.angle_alpha   90.00
_cell.angle_beta   90.00
_cell.angle_gamma   90.00
#
_symmetry.space_group_name_H-M   'P 1'
#
loop_
_entity.id
_entity.type
_entity.pdbx_description
1 polymer ?
#
loop_
_entity_poly.entity_id
_entity_poly.type
_entity_poly.pdbx_seq_one_letter_code
_entity_poly.pdbx_strand_id
1 'polypeptide(L)'
;GESTYSEKMNLMMASGDLPDMFGQTVSQYDSNLLGAIADNILLDMEPLLADNAPDYKALLDSDPNFASGVYNTDGTLCQFAGRSIARVSQGLLIRGDWLEDLGLEAPKNFDELTDVLRTFKNEKGASNALLVNFECDSGLAPFFNTSFMGFRMVGYQRVEPNSDELICSYASEGFIDYLNYLHSLFAEGIITDDFMTTGKEYGNWESSYYSGKCGVWQDDCKYTDPAFRENGSDPNWKAVPFALSDIDVHVTQANVVAINGKLFITTACEEPEVAMQYVNYCYTAPGKDLVAFGVEDLTYTKDADGKIAYTDLMTNNPDGMSFDIANVYYTPAQWLPTDQQQQFLDLQYCPEATAAYQLWTEEYGDDSMIIPSACTLDAEEMTEYFNLAGDVLTAFTEAASRVVTGDLTEADYRQTIADLESSGLGRMDDIYAGAYARYLENAE
;
A
#
# COMPACT_ATOMS: atom_id res chain seq x y z
N GLY A 1 -18.53 3.09 8.61
CA GLY A 1 -17.38 2.45 8.44
C GLY A 1 -16.19 2.78 9.32
N GLU A 2 -15.12 3.23 8.75
CA GLU A 2 -13.83 3.44 9.42
C GLU A 2 -13.88 4.50 10.52
N SER A 3 -14.54 5.63 10.27
CA SER A 3 -14.72 6.67 11.30
C SER A 3 -15.37 6.12 12.58
N THR A 4 -16.32 5.21 12.45
CA THR A 4 -16.99 4.60 13.60
C THR A 4 -16.09 3.63 14.37
N TYR A 5 -15.16 2.94 13.68
CA TYR A 5 -14.19 2.07 14.33
C TYR A 5 -13.16 2.89 15.12
N SER A 6 -12.51 3.86 14.46
CA SER A 6 -11.53 4.75 15.08
C SER A 6 -12.10 5.51 16.28
N GLU A 7 -13.32 6.05 16.16
CA GLU A 7 -14.01 6.71 17.28
C GLU A 7 -14.22 5.78 18.48
N LYS A 8 -14.64 4.53 18.22
CA LYS A 8 -14.84 3.53 19.30
C LYS A 8 -13.52 3.12 19.92
N MET A 9 -12.48 2.88 19.12
CA MET A 9 -11.16 2.55 19.64
C MET A 9 -10.60 3.67 20.52
N ASN A 10 -10.66 4.92 20.08
CA ASN A 10 -10.22 6.06 20.86
C ASN A 10 -11.00 6.19 22.18
N LEU A 11 -12.30 5.91 22.16
CA LEU A 11 -13.11 5.92 23.38
C LEU A 11 -12.72 4.80 24.36
N MET A 12 -12.47 3.59 23.84
CA MET A 12 -12.02 2.45 24.66
C MET A 12 -10.66 2.73 25.29
N MET A 13 -9.70 3.24 24.50
CA MET A 13 -8.40 3.65 25.01
C MET A 13 -8.50 4.73 26.07
N ALA A 14 -9.29 5.78 25.83
CA ALA A 14 -9.47 6.88 26.78
C ALA A 14 -10.20 6.46 28.08
N SER A 15 -11.09 5.45 28.00
CA SER A 15 -11.81 4.94 29.17
C SER A 15 -11.01 3.89 29.97
N GLY A 16 -9.98 3.29 29.35
CA GLY A 16 -9.23 2.16 29.92
C GLY A 16 -10.02 0.83 29.90
N ASP A 17 -11.16 0.77 29.20
CA ASP A 17 -11.97 -0.46 29.04
C ASP A 17 -11.48 -1.21 27.79
N LEU A 18 -10.28 -1.79 27.89
CA LEU A 18 -9.60 -2.45 26.80
C LEU A 18 -10.01 -3.93 26.71
N PRO A 19 -10.19 -4.48 25.49
CA PRO A 19 -10.33 -5.92 25.30
C PRO A 19 -8.99 -6.62 25.49
N ASP A 20 -8.97 -7.95 25.64
CA ASP A 20 -7.74 -8.74 25.69
C ASP A 20 -6.88 -8.55 24.44
N MET A 21 -7.54 -8.55 23.28
CA MET A 21 -6.90 -8.40 21.98
C MET A 21 -7.77 -7.58 21.02
N PHE A 22 -7.12 -6.93 20.07
CA PHE A 22 -7.80 -6.33 18.92
C PHE A 22 -6.92 -6.42 17.67
N GLY A 23 -7.57 -6.33 16.50
CA GLY A 23 -6.91 -6.41 15.20
C GLY A 23 -6.93 -5.09 14.46
N GLN A 24 -6.16 -5.03 13.37
CA GLN A 24 -6.06 -3.95 12.39
C GLN A 24 -5.20 -2.77 12.86
N THR A 25 -5.78 -1.70 13.37
CA THR A 25 -5.07 -0.47 13.70
C THR A 25 -5.30 -0.05 15.14
N VAL A 26 -4.34 0.63 15.70
CA VAL A 26 -4.41 1.22 17.04
C VAL A 26 -4.82 2.69 16.97
N SER A 27 -5.30 3.14 15.80
CA SER A 27 -5.81 4.48 15.59
C SER A 27 -4.77 5.57 15.94
N GLN A 28 -4.88 6.23 17.10
CA GLN A 28 -3.96 7.29 17.51
C GLN A 28 -2.49 6.85 17.68
N TYR A 29 -2.20 5.56 17.69
CA TYR A 29 -0.86 5.00 17.85
C TYR A 29 -0.32 4.32 16.58
N ASP A 30 -1.03 4.35 15.45
CA ASP A 30 -0.62 3.64 14.24
C ASP A 30 0.80 3.95 13.81
N SER A 31 1.24 5.16 14.06
CA SER A 31 2.58 5.64 13.77
C SER A 31 3.52 5.63 14.98
N ASN A 32 3.04 5.24 16.16
CA ASN A 32 3.82 5.28 17.40
C ASN A 32 3.41 4.16 18.38
N LEU A 33 3.77 2.93 18.05
CA LEU A 33 3.50 1.78 18.91
C LEU A 33 4.28 1.83 20.23
N LEU A 34 5.46 2.46 20.27
CA LEU A 34 6.19 2.74 21.49
C LEU A 34 5.38 3.61 22.45
N GLY A 35 4.67 4.61 21.95
CA GLY A 35 3.75 5.42 22.75
C GLY A 35 2.64 4.58 23.36
N ALA A 36 2.08 3.63 22.61
CA ALA A 36 1.05 2.73 23.13
C ALA A 36 1.56 1.81 24.26
N ILE A 37 2.82 1.38 24.19
CA ILE A 37 3.48 0.65 25.30
C ILE A 37 3.69 1.57 26.49
N ALA A 38 4.24 2.77 26.27
CA ALA A 38 4.50 3.75 27.34
C ALA A 38 3.23 4.18 28.06
N ASP A 39 2.11 4.30 27.34
CA ASP A 39 0.78 4.62 27.88
C ASP A 39 0.08 3.41 28.52
N ASN A 40 0.76 2.25 28.58
CA ASN A 40 0.25 1.01 29.16
C ASN A 40 -1.04 0.51 28.48
N ILE A 41 -1.15 0.68 27.18
CA ILE A 41 -2.24 0.17 26.33
C ILE A 41 -1.87 -1.19 25.75
N LEU A 42 -0.67 -1.29 25.14
CA LEU A 42 -0.19 -2.52 24.51
C LEU A 42 0.83 -3.24 25.38
N LEU A 43 0.76 -4.56 25.34
CA LEU A 43 1.71 -5.44 26.01
C LEU A 43 3.01 -5.54 25.18
N ASP A 44 4.16 -5.36 25.82
CA ASP A 44 5.42 -5.83 25.25
C ASP A 44 5.48 -7.36 25.34
N MET A 45 5.41 -8.02 24.20
CA MET A 45 5.37 -9.48 24.08
C MET A 45 6.76 -10.12 24.04
N GLU A 46 7.83 -9.34 23.79
CA GLU A 46 9.18 -9.90 23.59
C GLU A 46 9.62 -10.83 24.72
N PRO A 47 9.41 -10.51 26.02
CA PRO A 47 9.82 -11.38 27.11
C PRO A 47 9.09 -12.74 27.13
N LEU A 48 7.93 -12.85 26.49
CA LEU A 48 7.07 -14.04 26.48
C LEU A 48 7.14 -14.81 25.16
N LEU A 49 7.76 -14.22 24.13
CA LEU A 49 7.68 -14.65 22.72
C LEU A 49 8.19 -16.07 22.51
N ALA A 50 9.38 -16.37 23.00
CA ALA A 50 10.04 -17.67 22.77
C ALA A 50 9.25 -18.86 23.29
N ASP A 51 8.62 -18.70 24.45
CA ASP A 51 7.89 -19.79 25.12
C ASP A 51 6.45 -19.91 24.65
N ASN A 52 5.81 -18.80 24.18
CA ASN A 52 4.38 -18.76 23.91
C ASN A 52 4.04 -18.52 22.43
N ALA A 53 4.99 -18.09 21.59
CA ALA A 53 4.76 -17.92 20.16
C ALA A 53 6.00 -18.37 19.33
N PRO A 54 6.43 -19.65 19.46
CA PRO A 54 7.65 -20.13 18.83
C PRO A 54 7.62 -20.12 17.30
N ASP A 55 6.45 -20.33 16.65
CA ASP A 55 6.36 -20.31 15.19
C ASP A 55 6.47 -18.86 14.67
N TYR A 56 5.88 -17.90 15.37
CA TYR A 56 6.04 -16.48 15.03
C TYR A 56 7.49 -16.01 15.25
N LYS A 57 8.10 -16.44 16.36
CA LYS A 57 9.51 -16.15 16.59
C LYS A 57 10.40 -16.74 15.50
N ALA A 58 10.14 -17.98 15.08
CA ALA A 58 10.90 -18.60 13.99
C ALA A 58 10.76 -17.84 12.67
N LEU A 59 9.60 -17.25 12.39
CA LEU A 59 9.38 -16.38 11.24
C LEU A 59 10.24 -15.12 11.34
N LEU A 60 10.22 -14.41 12.49
CA LEU A 60 11.04 -13.22 12.74
C LEU A 60 12.55 -13.53 12.62
N ASP A 61 13.00 -14.65 13.20
CA ASP A 61 14.41 -15.06 13.12
C ASP A 61 14.86 -15.42 11.69
N SER A 62 13.94 -15.87 10.84
CA SER A 62 14.22 -16.28 9.46
C SER A 62 14.28 -15.13 8.45
N ASP A 63 13.69 -13.99 8.79
CA ASP A 63 13.57 -12.84 7.91
C ASP A 63 13.85 -11.54 8.66
N PRO A 64 15.13 -11.11 8.71
CA PRO A 64 15.51 -9.87 9.40
C PRO A 64 14.82 -8.60 8.87
N ASN A 65 14.49 -8.56 7.57
CA ASN A 65 13.75 -7.44 7.00
C ASN A 65 12.33 -7.38 7.54
N PHE A 66 11.66 -8.54 7.62
CA PHE A 66 10.35 -8.62 8.26
C PHE A 66 10.43 -8.23 9.73
N ALA A 67 11.39 -8.79 10.46
CA ALA A 67 11.58 -8.50 11.87
C ALA A 67 11.80 -7.00 12.12
N SER A 68 12.62 -6.33 11.32
CA SER A 68 12.89 -4.89 11.46
C SER A 68 11.66 -4.00 11.25
N GLY A 69 10.68 -4.46 10.47
CA GLY A 69 9.41 -3.75 10.28
C GLY A 69 8.37 -4.04 11.37
N VAL A 70 8.66 -4.97 12.30
CA VAL A 70 7.73 -5.42 13.34
C VAL A 70 8.19 -5.04 14.73
N TYR A 71 9.49 -5.12 15.02
CA TYR A 71 10.08 -4.65 16.26
C TYR A 71 10.10 -3.13 16.34
N ASN A 72 9.89 -2.61 17.55
CA ASN A 72 10.15 -1.21 17.83
C ASN A 72 11.65 -0.94 17.95
N THR A 73 12.07 0.31 17.84
CA THR A 73 13.47 0.74 17.90
C THR A 73 14.20 0.38 19.19
N ASP A 74 13.50 0.23 20.29
CA ASP A 74 14.03 -0.16 21.58
C ASP A 74 14.06 -1.68 21.80
N GLY A 75 13.68 -2.46 20.77
CA GLY A 75 13.63 -3.92 20.81
C GLY A 75 12.36 -4.51 21.41
N THR A 76 11.37 -3.68 21.79
CA THR A 76 10.06 -4.17 22.23
C THR A 76 9.23 -4.68 21.07
N LEU A 77 8.31 -5.59 21.34
CA LEU A 77 7.41 -6.20 20.37
C LEU A 77 5.96 -6.16 20.88
N CYS A 78 5.07 -5.44 20.17
CA CYS A 78 3.69 -5.33 20.63
C CYS A 78 2.65 -5.80 19.59
N GLN A 79 3.08 -6.31 18.46
CA GLN A 79 2.19 -6.75 17.38
C GLN A 79 2.53 -8.15 16.87
N PHE A 80 1.50 -8.93 16.58
CA PHE A 80 1.60 -10.05 15.64
C PHE A 80 1.30 -9.51 14.25
N ALA A 81 2.18 -9.75 13.30
CA ALA A 81 2.08 -9.24 11.95
C ALA A 81 2.11 -10.36 10.91
N GLY A 82 1.33 -10.23 9.85
CA GLY A 82 1.38 -11.13 8.72
C GLY A 82 2.48 -10.74 7.73
N ARG A 83 3.27 -11.70 7.27
CA ARG A 83 4.24 -11.49 6.21
C ARG A 83 3.60 -11.75 4.85
N SER A 84 3.62 -10.76 3.96
CA SER A 84 3.27 -10.95 2.56
C SER A 84 4.52 -11.26 1.73
N ILE A 85 4.34 -12.12 0.72
CA ILE A 85 5.38 -12.43 -0.27
C ILE A 85 5.15 -11.67 -1.59
N ALA A 86 4.01 -10.98 -1.72
CA ALA A 86 3.76 -10.12 -2.88
C ALA A 86 4.69 -8.90 -2.84
N ARG A 87 5.44 -8.68 -3.92
CA ARG A 87 6.40 -7.55 -4.00
C ARG A 87 5.75 -6.32 -4.61
N VAL A 88 5.32 -6.40 -5.87
CA VAL A 88 4.71 -5.29 -6.62
C VAL A 88 3.36 -5.75 -7.13
N SER A 89 2.30 -5.60 -6.33
CA SER A 89 0.94 -6.00 -6.72
C SER A 89 0.16 -4.88 -7.40
N GLN A 90 0.59 -3.64 -7.29
CA GLN A 90 -0.06 -2.47 -7.87
C GLN A 90 0.79 -1.89 -9.01
N GLY A 91 0.13 -1.51 -10.10
CA GLY A 91 0.78 -0.91 -11.25
C GLY A 91 -0.21 -0.34 -12.26
N LEU A 92 0.29 -0.05 -13.45
CA LEU A 92 -0.45 0.64 -14.49
C LEU A 92 -1.37 -0.31 -15.25
N LEU A 93 -2.64 0.06 -15.35
CA LEU A 93 -3.68 -0.63 -16.07
C LEU A 93 -4.25 0.27 -17.19
N ILE A 94 -4.58 -0.34 -18.32
CA ILE A 94 -5.14 0.35 -19.47
C ILE A 94 -6.32 -0.44 -20.06
N ARG A 95 -7.26 0.25 -20.68
CA ARG A 95 -8.37 -0.34 -21.44
C ARG A 95 -7.86 -1.12 -22.64
N GLY A 96 -7.66 -2.42 -22.46
CA GLY A 96 -7.18 -3.34 -23.50
C GLY A 96 -8.17 -3.47 -24.65
N ASP A 97 -9.48 -3.47 -24.38
CA ASP A 97 -10.53 -3.44 -25.40
C ASP A 97 -10.49 -2.18 -26.27
N TRP A 98 -10.13 -1.03 -25.71
CA TRP A 98 -9.97 0.20 -26.48
C TRP A 98 -8.71 0.17 -27.35
N LEU A 99 -7.61 -0.41 -26.83
CA LEU A 99 -6.40 -0.62 -27.62
C LEU A 99 -6.69 -1.51 -28.83
N GLU A 100 -7.38 -2.64 -28.62
CA GLU A 100 -7.74 -3.59 -29.68
C GLU A 100 -8.62 -2.91 -30.75
N ASP A 101 -9.65 -2.19 -30.34
CA ASP A 101 -10.58 -1.47 -31.25
C ASP A 101 -9.88 -0.39 -32.09
N LEU A 102 -8.88 0.26 -31.53
CA LEU A 102 -8.15 1.36 -32.19
C LEU A 102 -6.88 0.88 -32.90
N GLY A 103 -6.51 -0.40 -32.76
CA GLY A 103 -5.28 -0.96 -33.32
C GLY A 103 -4.02 -0.37 -32.71
N LEU A 104 -4.08 -0.04 -31.41
CA LEU A 104 -2.97 0.51 -30.65
C LEU A 104 -2.29 -0.57 -29.79
N GLU A 105 -1.03 -0.36 -29.48
CA GLU A 105 -0.28 -1.14 -28.48
C GLU A 105 -0.25 -0.38 -27.14
N ALA A 106 0.03 -1.12 -26.05
CA ALA A 106 0.26 -0.50 -24.76
C ALA A 106 1.51 0.40 -24.79
N PRO A 107 1.46 1.61 -24.19
CA PRO A 107 2.57 2.56 -24.27
C PRO A 107 3.76 2.09 -23.43
N LYS A 108 4.98 2.46 -23.85
CA LYS A 108 6.24 2.12 -23.20
C LYS A 108 6.95 3.32 -22.57
N ASN A 109 6.54 4.52 -22.94
CA ASN A 109 7.10 5.78 -22.46
C ASN A 109 6.01 6.84 -22.33
N PHE A 110 6.35 8.00 -21.74
CA PHE A 110 5.40 9.09 -21.51
C PHE A 110 4.88 9.72 -22.81
N ASP A 111 5.68 9.77 -23.86
CA ASP A 111 5.24 10.31 -25.16
C ASP A 111 4.16 9.41 -25.79
N GLU A 112 4.42 8.10 -25.81
CA GLU A 112 3.45 7.11 -26.29
C GLU A 112 2.19 7.09 -25.41
N LEU A 113 2.35 7.18 -24.09
CA LEU A 113 1.21 7.27 -23.15
C LEU A 113 0.36 8.51 -23.48
N THR A 114 0.99 9.65 -23.67
CA THR A 114 0.30 10.90 -24.00
C THR A 114 -0.50 10.77 -25.30
N ASP A 115 0.07 10.15 -26.32
CA ASP A 115 -0.60 9.95 -27.61
C ASP A 115 -1.78 8.97 -27.49
N VAL A 116 -1.65 7.90 -26.70
CA VAL A 116 -2.75 6.97 -26.38
C VAL A 116 -3.86 7.70 -25.63
N LEU A 117 -3.53 8.49 -24.61
CA LEU A 117 -4.50 9.26 -23.82
C LEU A 117 -5.29 10.26 -24.68
N ARG A 118 -4.61 10.98 -25.58
CA ARG A 118 -5.23 11.86 -26.58
C ARG A 118 -6.19 11.09 -27.49
N THR A 119 -5.77 9.91 -27.94
CA THR A 119 -6.59 9.06 -28.80
C THR A 119 -7.82 8.56 -28.04
N PHE A 120 -7.68 8.10 -26.81
CA PHE A 120 -8.80 7.68 -25.97
C PHE A 120 -9.80 8.81 -25.73
N LYS A 121 -9.31 10.01 -25.46
CA LYS A 121 -10.17 11.19 -25.32
C LYS A 121 -10.96 11.46 -26.59
N ASN A 122 -10.31 11.45 -27.76
CA ASN A 122 -10.92 11.86 -29.02
C ASN A 122 -11.81 10.77 -29.63
N GLU A 123 -11.38 9.51 -29.61
CA GLU A 123 -12.05 8.42 -30.33
C GLU A 123 -12.97 7.59 -29.44
N LYS A 124 -12.73 7.54 -28.13
CA LYS A 124 -13.58 6.82 -27.16
C LYS A 124 -14.44 7.75 -26.30
N GLY A 125 -14.21 9.06 -26.40
CA GLY A 125 -14.92 10.04 -25.58
C GLY A 125 -14.59 9.97 -24.10
N ALA A 126 -13.38 9.52 -23.76
CA ALA A 126 -12.89 9.44 -22.39
C ALA A 126 -12.82 10.83 -21.79
N SER A 127 -13.74 11.15 -20.87
CA SER A 127 -13.76 12.46 -20.21
C SER A 127 -12.66 12.63 -19.17
N ASN A 128 -12.13 11.53 -18.64
CA ASN A 128 -11.00 11.47 -17.72
C ASN A 128 -10.07 10.34 -18.19
N ALA A 129 -9.37 10.56 -19.32
CA ALA A 129 -8.63 9.48 -19.98
C ALA A 129 -7.54 8.90 -19.07
N LEU A 130 -6.95 9.71 -18.20
CA LEU A 130 -6.03 9.31 -17.14
C LEU A 130 -6.68 9.58 -15.78
N LEU A 131 -6.90 8.54 -15.00
CA LEU A 131 -7.42 8.67 -13.64
C LEU A 131 -6.27 8.94 -12.68
N VAL A 132 -6.27 10.13 -12.10
CA VAL A 132 -5.32 10.59 -11.09
C VAL A 132 -6.07 10.98 -9.84
N ASN A 133 -5.51 10.66 -8.67
CA ASN A 133 -6.04 11.08 -7.39
C ASN A 133 -4.89 11.53 -6.47
N PHE A 134 -4.99 12.73 -5.94
CA PHE A 134 -4.01 13.29 -4.99
C PHE A 134 -4.35 13.02 -3.53
N GLU A 135 -5.54 12.50 -3.25
CA GLU A 135 -6.02 12.29 -1.88
C GLU A 135 -6.41 10.82 -1.60
N CYS A 136 -5.75 9.86 -2.24
CA CYS A 136 -5.91 8.47 -1.83
C CYS A 136 -5.06 8.17 -0.57
N ASP A 137 -5.40 7.09 0.16
CA ASP A 137 -4.68 6.63 1.35
C ASP A 137 -3.17 6.39 1.12
N SER A 138 -2.74 6.39 -0.12
CA SER A 138 -1.37 6.18 -0.54
C SER A 138 -0.60 7.49 -0.79
N GLY A 139 -1.19 8.66 -0.50
CA GLY A 139 -0.59 9.98 -0.70
C GLY A 139 -0.73 10.51 -2.13
N LEU A 140 0.04 11.59 -2.44
CA LEU A 140 -0.01 12.24 -3.74
C LEU A 140 0.34 11.28 -4.88
N ALA A 141 -0.64 11.05 -5.76
CA ALA A 141 -0.45 10.44 -7.05
C ALA A 141 0.38 9.14 -7.07
N PRO A 142 -0.14 8.04 -6.50
CA PRO A 142 0.58 6.76 -6.53
C PRO A 142 0.92 6.30 -7.94
N PHE A 143 0.18 6.76 -8.95
CA PHE A 143 0.32 6.37 -10.33
C PHE A 143 1.72 6.67 -10.91
N PHE A 144 2.22 7.88 -10.73
CA PHE A 144 3.51 8.28 -11.29
C PHE A 144 4.66 8.21 -10.29
N ASN A 145 4.36 7.91 -9.05
CA ASN A 145 5.38 7.70 -8.06
C ASN A 145 6.40 6.66 -8.49
N THR A 146 5.90 5.56 -9.04
CA THR A 146 6.76 4.50 -9.57
C THR A 146 7.55 4.94 -10.78
N SER A 147 7.10 5.98 -11.49
CA SER A 147 7.70 6.43 -12.75
C SER A 147 8.64 7.63 -12.61
N PHE A 148 8.45 8.45 -11.58
CA PHE A 148 9.31 9.62 -11.36
C PHE A 148 10.15 9.50 -10.10
N MET A 149 9.61 9.04 -9.00
CA MET A 149 10.31 8.85 -7.73
C MET A 149 9.42 8.07 -6.77
N GLY A 150 9.16 6.79 -6.93
CA GLY A 150 8.15 6.07 -6.18
C GLY A 150 8.03 6.41 -4.71
N PHE A 151 6.80 6.69 -4.18
CA PHE A 151 6.59 6.74 -2.74
C PHE A 151 5.14 6.92 -2.29
N ARG A 152 4.94 6.73 -1.01
CA ARG A 152 3.70 6.96 -0.29
C ARG A 152 3.88 8.08 0.73
N MET A 153 2.94 9.04 0.78
CA MET A 153 2.90 10.14 1.77
C MET A 153 4.17 11.02 1.72
N VAL A 154 4.46 11.80 2.76
CA VAL A 154 5.74 12.48 2.90
C VAL A 154 6.80 11.41 3.16
N GLY A 155 7.47 10.99 2.11
CA GLY A 155 8.42 9.91 2.13
C GLY A 155 9.84 10.40 1.84
N TYR A 156 10.79 9.68 2.40
CA TYR A 156 12.21 9.87 2.12
C TYR A 156 12.75 8.69 1.36
N GLN A 157 13.71 8.97 0.50
CA GLN A 157 14.46 7.94 -0.21
C GLN A 157 15.89 8.40 -0.40
N ARG A 158 16.77 7.49 -0.76
CA ARG A 158 18.16 7.83 -1.10
C ARG A 158 18.19 8.66 -2.37
N VAL A 159 19.07 9.65 -2.44
CA VAL A 159 19.23 10.50 -3.63
C VAL A 159 19.68 9.69 -4.83
N GLU A 160 20.54 8.69 -4.58
CA GLU A 160 21.06 7.74 -5.58
C GLU A 160 21.20 6.36 -4.94
N PRO A 161 21.26 5.26 -5.73
CA PRO A 161 21.49 3.92 -5.22
C PRO A 161 22.74 3.90 -4.33
N ASN A 162 22.61 3.37 -3.13
CA ASN A 162 23.68 3.30 -2.11
C ASN A 162 24.24 4.66 -1.64
N SER A 163 23.49 5.73 -1.82
CA SER A 163 23.81 7.04 -1.26
C SER A 163 23.44 7.12 0.22
N ASP A 164 24.21 7.88 0.99
CA ASP A 164 23.88 8.24 2.38
C ASP A 164 23.04 9.51 2.46
N GLU A 165 22.81 10.17 1.34
CA GLU A 165 21.98 11.35 1.25
C GLU A 165 20.51 10.93 1.07
N LEU A 166 19.63 11.59 1.80
CA LEU A 166 18.19 11.40 1.72
C LEU A 166 17.52 12.65 1.14
N ILE A 167 16.43 12.45 0.41
CA ILE A 167 15.59 13.51 -0.11
C ILE A 167 14.13 13.26 0.23
N CYS A 168 13.43 14.31 0.66
CA CYS A 168 11.98 14.32 0.65
C CYS A 168 11.49 14.31 -0.80
N SER A 169 10.78 13.30 -1.19
CA SER A 169 10.40 13.09 -2.59
C SER A 169 9.57 14.23 -3.18
N TYR A 170 8.72 14.88 -2.38
CA TYR A 170 7.92 16.04 -2.83
C TYR A 170 8.78 17.28 -3.17
N ALA A 171 10.01 17.35 -2.64
CA ALA A 171 10.96 18.41 -2.96
C ALA A 171 11.89 18.04 -4.13
N SER A 172 11.76 16.85 -4.70
CA SER A 172 12.64 16.37 -5.76
C SER A 172 12.34 16.96 -7.13
N GLU A 173 13.37 17.02 -7.99
CA GLU A 173 13.22 17.44 -9.40
C GLU A 173 12.27 16.51 -10.16
N GLY A 174 12.34 15.19 -9.91
CA GLY A 174 11.45 14.23 -10.55
C GLY A 174 9.98 14.45 -10.21
N PHE A 175 9.66 14.91 -8.99
CA PHE A 175 8.29 15.27 -8.64
C PHE A 175 7.83 16.55 -9.33
N ILE A 176 8.71 17.52 -9.49
CA ILE A 176 8.41 18.76 -10.23
C ILE A 176 8.15 18.45 -11.71
N ASP A 177 8.97 17.60 -12.33
CA ASP A 177 8.75 17.15 -13.71
C ASP A 177 7.41 16.44 -13.86
N TYR A 178 7.05 15.61 -12.87
CA TYR A 178 5.76 14.96 -12.81
C TYR A 178 4.59 15.96 -12.75
N LEU A 179 4.67 16.98 -11.90
CA LEU A 179 3.64 18.03 -11.83
C LEU A 179 3.50 18.78 -13.16
N ASN A 180 4.61 19.09 -13.83
CA ASN A 180 4.59 19.72 -15.14
C ASN A 180 3.94 18.82 -16.22
N TYR A 181 4.20 17.51 -16.15
CA TYR A 181 3.53 16.55 -17.02
C TYR A 181 2.02 16.51 -16.78
N LEU A 182 1.58 16.40 -15.53
CA LEU A 182 0.15 16.46 -15.20
C LEU A 182 -0.51 17.77 -15.61
N HIS A 183 0.18 18.92 -15.44
CA HIS A 183 -0.31 20.20 -15.93
C HIS A 183 -0.55 20.19 -17.44
N SER A 184 0.35 19.60 -18.22
CA SER A 184 0.16 19.48 -19.67
C SER A 184 -1.09 18.67 -20.03
N LEU A 185 -1.33 17.56 -19.34
CA LEU A 185 -2.52 16.71 -19.53
C LEU A 185 -3.81 17.40 -19.07
N PHE A 186 -3.76 18.15 -17.98
CA PHE A 186 -4.88 18.94 -17.48
C PHE A 186 -5.25 20.05 -18.46
N ALA A 187 -4.27 20.78 -18.97
CA ALA A 187 -4.47 21.83 -19.97
C ALA A 187 -5.12 21.31 -21.27
N GLU A 188 -4.83 20.07 -21.64
CA GLU A 188 -5.48 19.35 -22.76
C GLU A 188 -6.84 18.77 -22.38
N GLY A 189 -7.25 18.83 -21.10
CA GLY A 189 -8.49 18.21 -20.58
C GLY A 189 -8.49 16.67 -20.67
N ILE A 190 -7.33 16.06 -20.55
CA ILE A 190 -7.15 14.61 -20.41
C ILE A 190 -7.42 14.19 -18.97
N ILE A 191 -7.02 15.03 -18.01
CA ILE A 191 -7.35 14.95 -16.59
C ILE A 191 -8.47 15.95 -16.31
N THR A 192 -9.47 15.56 -15.55
CA THR A 192 -10.60 16.43 -15.16
C THR A 192 -10.30 17.19 -13.87
N ASP A 193 -11.02 18.27 -13.64
CA ASP A 193 -10.88 19.16 -12.48
C ASP A 193 -11.34 18.52 -11.14
N ASP A 194 -11.96 17.35 -11.19
CA ASP A 194 -12.32 16.56 -10.02
C ASP A 194 -11.22 15.60 -9.53
N PHE A 195 -10.01 15.65 -10.10
CA PHE A 195 -8.89 14.78 -9.71
C PHE A 195 -8.53 14.88 -8.22
N MET A 196 -8.83 15.99 -7.56
CA MET A 196 -8.63 16.18 -6.12
C MET A 196 -9.68 15.49 -5.26
N THR A 197 -10.80 15.08 -5.83
CA THR A 197 -11.93 14.50 -5.08
C THR A 197 -12.31 13.09 -5.55
N THR A 198 -11.87 12.70 -6.73
CA THR A 198 -12.12 11.36 -7.28
C THR A 198 -11.38 10.33 -6.43
N GLY A 199 -12.11 9.32 -5.95
CA GLY A 199 -11.54 8.20 -5.19
C GLY A 199 -11.44 8.41 -3.69
N LYS A 200 -11.86 9.56 -3.13
CA LYS A 200 -11.89 9.78 -1.66
C LYS A 200 -12.79 8.80 -0.91
N GLU A 201 -13.85 8.32 -1.55
CA GLU A 201 -14.75 7.33 -0.97
C GLU A 201 -14.46 5.95 -1.57
N TYR A 202 -14.40 4.95 -0.71
CA TYR A 202 -14.22 3.55 -1.12
C TYR A 202 -15.27 3.17 -2.19
N GLY A 203 -14.82 2.60 -3.31
CA GLY A 203 -15.67 2.25 -4.46
C GLY A 203 -15.84 3.34 -5.52
N ASN A 204 -15.48 4.59 -5.27
CA ASN A 204 -15.53 5.65 -6.29
C ASN A 204 -14.39 5.51 -7.31
N TRP A 205 -13.26 4.99 -6.88
CA TRP A 205 -12.12 4.74 -7.73
C TRP A 205 -12.48 3.71 -8.82
N GLU A 206 -12.97 2.55 -8.39
CA GLU A 206 -13.39 1.47 -9.28
C GLU A 206 -14.52 1.90 -10.21
N SER A 207 -15.50 2.62 -9.71
CA SER A 207 -16.62 3.11 -10.54
C SER A 207 -16.16 4.06 -11.64
N SER A 208 -15.05 4.77 -11.44
CA SER A 208 -14.49 5.70 -12.43
C SER A 208 -14.01 4.98 -13.68
N TYR A 209 -13.30 3.86 -13.56
CA TYR A 209 -12.84 3.13 -14.73
C TYR A 209 -13.90 2.18 -15.32
N TYR A 210 -14.82 1.66 -14.50
CA TYR A 210 -15.95 0.86 -15.02
C TYR A 210 -17.01 1.70 -15.77
N SER A 211 -17.13 2.99 -15.47
CA SER A 211 -18.09 3.88 -16.13
C SER A 211 -17.79 4.15 -17.61
N GLY A 212 -16.66 3.71 -18.14
CA GLY A 212 -16.24 3.97 -19.52
C GLY A 212 -15.71 5.39 -19.76
N LYS A 213 -15.42 6.14 -18.72
CA LYS A 213 -14.87 7.50 -18.80
C LYS A 213 -13.36 7.56 -18.68
N CYS A 214 -12.76 6.50 -18.11
CA CYS A 214 -11.33 6.37 -17.86
C CYS A 214 -10.72 5.33 -18.80
N GLY A 215 -9.51 5.63 -19.30
CA GLY A 215 -8.75 4.74 -20.18
C GLY A 215 -7.51 4.14 -19.53
N VAL A 216 -6.90 4.87 -18.59
CA VAL A 216 -5.66 4.49 -17.90
C VAL A 216 -5.77 4.85 -16.42
N TRP A 217 -5.38 3.91 -15.55
CA TRP A 217 -5.39 4.07 -14.09
C TRP A 217 -4.31 3.21 -13.44
N GLN A 218 -4.07 3.39 -12.13
CA GLN A 218 -3.27 2.48 -11.32
C GLN A 218 -4.20 1.69 -10.39
N ASP A 219 -3.94 0.38 -10.26
CA ASP A 219 -4.62 -0.46 -9.29
C ASP A 219 -3.90 -1.79 -9.07
N ASP A 220 -4.47 -2.65 -8.22
CA ASP A 220 -3.98 -4.00 -7.95
C ASP A 220 -4.13 -4.90 -9.17
N CYS A 221 -3.17 -5.81 -9.36
CA CYS A 221 -3.14 -6.76 -10.50
C CYS A 221 -4.42 -7.61 -10.61
N LYS A 222 -5.13 -7.84 -9.50
CA LYS A 222 -6.40 -8.59 -9.50
C LYS A 222 -7.46 -7.99 -10.42
N TYR A 223 -7.44 -6.69 -10.65
CA TYR A 223 -8.42 -6.03 -11.53
C TYR A 223 -8.21 -6.30 -13.02
N THR A 224 -7.19 -7.03 -13.39
CA THR A 224 -7.11 -7.63 -14.74
C THR A 224 -8.05 -8.83 -14.89
N ASP A 225 -8.49 -9.45 -13.79
CA ASP A 225 -9.44 -10.56 -13.80
C ASP A 225 -10.86 -10.08 -14.12
N PRO A 226 -11.50 -10.66 -15.17
CA PRO A 226 -12.89 -10.39 -15.47
C PRO A 226 -13.88 -10.61 -14.33
N ALA A 227 -13.54 -11.45 -13.34
CA ALA A 227 -14.40 -11.73 -12.19
C ALA A 227 -14.57 -10.52 -11.26
N PHE A 228 -13.64 -9.58 -11.26
CA PHE A 228 -13.71 -8.34 -10.46
C PHE A 228 -14.50 -7.22 -11.15
N ARG A 229 -14.99 -7.43 -12.37
CA ARG A 229 -15.79 -6.42 -13.04
C ARG A 229 -17.09 -6.14 -12.30
N GLU A 230 -17.43 -4.84 -12.23
CA GLU A 230 -18.69 -4.41 -11.65
C GLU A 230 -19.88 -4.96 -12.46
N ASN A 231 -20.93 -5.40 -11.77
CA ASN A 231 -22.17 -5.84 -12.39
C ASN A 231 -22.79 -4.71 -13.21
N GLY A 232 -22.96 -4.93 -14.52
CA GLY A 232 -23.51 -3.96 -15.46
C GLY A 232 -22.46 -3.19 -16.26
N SER A 233 -21.17 -3.43 -16.03
CA SER A 233 -20.11 -2.91 -16.91
C SER A 233 -20.16 -3.56 -18.30
N ASP A 234 -19.58 -2.88 -19.30
CA ASP A 234 -19.46 -3.39 -20.65
C ASP A 234 -18.88 -4.82 -20.63
N PRO A 235 -19.55 -5.83 -21.22
CA PRO A 235 -19.05 -7.20 -21.24
C PRO A 235 -17.72 -7.35 -22.01
N ASN A 236 -17.38 -6.39 -22.87
CA ASN A 236 -16.10 -6.36 -23.58
C ASN A 236 -14.99 -5.63 -22.80
N TRP A 237 -15.33 -5.01 -21.67
CA TRP A 237 -14.37 -4.28 -20.85
C TRP A 237 -13.22 -5.20 -20.46
N LYS A 238 -12.00 -4.76 -20.70
CA LYS A 238 -10.79 -5.50 -20.44
C LYS A 238 -9.71 -4.57 -19.94
N ALA A 239 -9.17 -4.83 -18.76
CA ALA A 239 -7.95 -4.21 -18.29
C ALA A 239 -6.74 -5.04 -18.76
N VAL A 240 -5.69 -4.37 -19.21
CA VAL A 240 -4.39 -5.01 -19.44
C VAL A 240 -3.31 -4.26 -18.68
N PRO A 241 -2.33 -4.97 -18.08
CA PRO A 241 -1.21 -4.34 -17.42
C PRO A 241 -0.24 -3.78 -18.45
N PHE A 242 0.42 -2.70 -18.11
CA PHE A 242 1.56 -2.19 -18.86
C PHE A 242 2.59 -1.57 -17.92
N ALA A 243 3.79 -1.36 -18.43
CA ALA A 243 4.88 -0.70 -17.74
C ALA A 243 5.53 0.32 -18.66
N LEU A 244 5.99 1.43 -18.10
CA LEU A 244 6.80 2.43 -18.79
C LEU A 244 8.26 2.00 -18.65
N SER A 245 8.73 1.16 -19.56
CA SER A 245 9.98 0.39 -19.42
C SER A 245 11.24 1.09 -19.95
N ASP A 246 11.11 2.29 -20.51
CA ASP A 246 12.24 3.11 -21.00
C ASP A 246 12.64 4.24 -20.03
N ILE A 247 12.13 4.21 -18.83
CA ILE A 247 12.44 5.16 -17.77
C ILE A 247 13.09 4.45 -16.59
N ASP A 248 14.00 5.14 -15.94
CA ASP A 248 14.63 4.64 -14.72
C ASP A 248 13.63 4.76 -13.57
N VAL A 249 13.20 3.62 -13.04
CA VAL A 249 12.13 3.54 -12.05
C VAL A 249 12.58 2.76 -10.84
N HIS A 250 12.46 3.38 -9.69
CA HIS A 250 12.71 2.76 -8.39
C HIS A 250 11.42 2.68 -7.59
N VAL A 251 10.98 1.47 -7.24
CA VAL A 251 9.67 1.25 -6.62
C VAL A 251 9.78 1.08 -5.12
N THR A 252 9.09 1.93 -4.38
CA THR A 252 9.02 1.86 -2.92
C THR A 252 8.25 0.65 -2.38
N GLN A 253 7.55 -0.11 -3.22
CA GLN A 253 6.77 -1.28 -2.77
C GLN A 253 7.57 -2.58 -2.71
N ALA A 254 8.70 -2.68 -3.38
CA ALA A 254 9.46 -3.93 -3.49
C ALA A 254 9.97 -4.48 -2.15
N ASN A 255 10.17 -3.62 -1.17
CA ASN A 255 10.61 -3.96 0.19
C ASN A 255 9.63 -3.62 1.28
N VAL A 256 8.43 -3.19 0.94
CA VAL A 256 7.39 -3.10 1.96
C VAL A 256 7.16 -4.52 2.44
N VAL A 257 7.60 -4.79 3.66
CA VAL A 257 7.13 -5.91 4.44
C VAL A 257 5.63 -5.69 4.55
N ALA A 258 4.88 -6.22 3.58
CA ALA A 258 3.44 -6.04 3.55
C ALA A 258 2.89 -6.79 4.76
N ILE A 259 2.56 -6.03 5.78
CA ILE A 259 2.02 -6.53 7.03
C ILE A 259 0.53 -6.71 6.81
N ASN A 260 0.16 -7.85 6.24
CA ASN A 260 -1.23 -8.25 6.12
C ASN A 260 -1.72 -8.78 7.45
N GLY A 261 -2.77 -8.17 8.00
CA GLY A 261 -3.30 -8.52 9.32
C GLY A 261 -2.35 -8.12 10.44
N LYS A 262 -2.84 -7.40 11.40
CA LYS A 262 -2.15 -7.09 12.64
C LYS A 262 -3.02 -7.48 13.81
N LEU A 263 -2.41 -8.01 14.86
CA LEU A 263 -3.11 -8.36 16.08
C LEU A 263 -2.28 -7.90 17.27
N PHE A 264 -2.93 -7.22 18.19
CA PHE A 264 -2.32 -6.62 19.36
C PHE A 264 -2.92 -7.25 20.63
N ILE A 265 -2.09 -7.49 21.64
CA ILE A 265 -2.52 -7.88 22.97
C ILE A 265 -2.42 -6.66 23.87
N THR A 266 -3.48 -6.39 24.64
CA THR A 266 -3.50 -5.24 25.53
C THR A 266 -2.95 -5.60 26.90
N THR A 267 -2.62 -4.58 27.68
CA THR A 267 -2.19 -4.75 29.09
C THR A 267 -3.35 -5.17 30.01
N ALA A 268 -4.60 -5.09 29.54
CA ALA A 268 -5.77 -5.58 30.27
C ALA A 268 -5.98 -7.11 30.12
N CYS A 269 -5.25 -7.77 29.23
CA CYS A 269 -5.34 -9.22 29.04
C CYS A 269 -4.88 -9.95 30.31
N GLU A 270 -5.78 -10.74 30.92
CA GLU A 270 -5.47 -11.49 32.15
C GLU A 270 -4.59 -12.72 31.91
N GLU A 271 -4.63 -13.30 30.68
CA GLU A 271 -3.93 -14.52 30.29
C GLU A 271 -3.12 -14.30 28.99
N PRO A 272 -2.11 -13.41 29.01
CA PRO A 272 -1.39 -13.04 27.79
C PRO A 272 -0.65 -14.21 27.14
N GLU A 273 -0.14 -15.16 27.89
CA GLU A 273 0.51 -16.36 27.37
C GLU A 273 -0.46 -17.21 26.56
N VAL A 274 -1.70 -17.35 27.01
CA VAL A 274 -2.76 -18.09 26.30
C VAL A 274 -3.15 -17.33 25.03
N ALA A 275 -3.28 -16.01 25.09
CA ALA A 275 -3.54 -15.17 23.93
C ALA A 275 -2.44 -15.29 22.88
N MET A 276 -1.17 -15.28 23.29
CA MET A 276 -0.04 -15.48 22.39
C MET A 276 -0.04 -16.87 21.74
N GLN A 277 -0.30 -17.93 22.50
CA GLN A 277 -0.39 -19.29 21.95
C GLN A 277 -1.54 -19.43 20.95
N TYR A 278 -2.67 -18.77 21.19
CA TYR A 278 -3.79 -18.73 20.26
C TYR A 278 -3.40 -18.09 18.94
N VAL A 279 -2.72 -16.92 18.96
CA VAL A 279 -2.29 -16.24 17.74
C VAL A 279 -1.14 -16.97 17.05
N ASN A 280 -0.22 -17.59 17.81
CA ASN A 280 0.86 -18.41 17.26
C ASN A 280 0.35 -19.52 16.34
N TYR A 281 -0.85 -20.06 16.60
CA TYR A 281 -1.46 -21.06 15.72
C TYR A 281 -1.55 -20.59 14.26
N CYS A 282 -1.78 -19.29 14.01
CA CYS A 282 -1.85 -18.71 12.66
C CYS A 282 -0.55 -18.88 11.84
N TYR A 283 0.57 -19.11 12.51
CA TYR A 283 1.89 -19.29 11.88
C TYR A 283 2.32 -20.76 11.76
N THR A 284 1.57 -21.68 12.37
CA THR A 284 1.77 -23.11 12.16
C THR A 284 1.32 -23.56 10.77
N ALA A 285 1.79 -24.69 10.25
CA ALA A 285 1.38 -25.18 8.93
C ALA A 285 -0.16 -25.29 8.79
N PRO A 286 -0.92 -25.92 9.71
CA PRO A 286 -2.38 -25.97 9.60
C PRO A 286 -3.05 -24.59 9.83
N GLY A 287 -2.44 -23.74 10.64
CA GLY A 287 -2.95 -22.39 10.88
C GLY A 287 -2.83 -21.48 9.66
N LYS A 288 -1.71 -21.56 8.93
CA LYS A 288 -1.52 -20.87 7.65
C LYS A 288 -2.61 -21.26 6.64
N ASP A 289 -2.90 -22.54 6.51
CA ASP A 289 -3.97 -23.02 5.63
C ASP A 289 -5.35 -22.51 6.09
N LEU A 290 -5.63 -22.53 7.39
CA LEU A 290 -6.88 -22.02 7.95
C LEU A 290 -7.05 -20.52 7.68
N VAL A 291 -6.00 -19.74 7.92
CA VAL A 291 -6.06 -18.28 7.69
C VAL A 291 -6.20 -17.96 6.20
N ALA A 292 -5.39 -18.58 5.34
CA ALA A 292 -5.35 -18.28 3.92
C ALA A 292 -6.56 -18.81 3.15
N PHE A 293 -7.00 -20.04 3.44
CA PHE A 293 -7.99 -20.76 2.61
C PHE A 293 -9.29 -21.08 3.34
N GLY A 294 -9.32 -20.95 4.67
CA GLY A 294 -10.49 -21.28 5.49
C GLY A 294 -10.50 -22.73 5.93
N VAL A 295 -11.64 -23.40 5.79
CA VAL A 295 -11.87 -24.75 6.31
C VAL A 295 -11.86 -25.78 5.18
N GLU A 296 -11.00 -26.80 5.30
CA GLU A 296 -10.92 -27.89 4.33
C GLU A 296 -12.28 -28.59 4.18
N ASP A 297 -12.61 -29.02 2.96
CA ASP A 297 -13.89 -29.56 2.51
C ASP A 297 -15.07 -28.58 2.56
N LEU A 298 -14.90 -27.37 3.08
CA LEU A 298 -15.91 -26.33 3.07
C LEU A 298 -15.56 -25.21 2.08
N THR A 299 -14.43 -24.56 2.27
CA THR A 299 -13.97 -23.42 1.44
C THR A 299 -12.94 -23.84 0.41
N TYR A 300 -12.16 -24.86 0.69
CA TYR A 300 -11.16 -25.43 -0.22
C TYR A 300 -11.07 -26.94 -0.10
N THR A 301 -10.45 -27.55 -1.09
CA THR A 301 -10.04 -28.97 -1.07
C THR A 301 -8.54 -29.07 -1.30
N LYS A 302 -7.94 -30.16 -0.79
CA LYS A 302 -6.52 -30.45 -0.96
C LYS A 302 -6.35 -31.81 -1.60
N ASP A 303 -5.65 -31.88 -2.73
CA ASP A 303 -5.38 -33.18 -3.38
C ASP A 303 -4.23 -33.94 -2.72
N ALA A 304 -3.94 -35.16 -3.21
CA ALA A 304 -2.89 -36.01 -2.68
C ALA A 304 -1.47 -35.41 -2.80
N ASP A 305 -1.26 -34.47 -3.71
CA ASP A 305 0.00 -33.78 -3.93
C ASP A 305 0.07 -32.47 -3.13
N GLY A 306 -0.98 -32.16 -2.36
CA GLY A 306 -1.07 -30.98 -1.51
C GLY A 306 -1.53 -29.72 -2.25
N LYS A 307 -1.98 -29.83 -3.50
CA LYS A 307 -2.50 -28.71 -4.27
C LYS A 307 -3.89 -28.33 -3.79
N ILE A 308 -4.06 -27.05 -3.52
CA ILE A 308 -5.32 -26.46 -3.04
C ILE A 308 -6.16 -25.97 -4.21
N ALA A 309 -7.46 -26.13 -4.09
CA ALA A 309 -8.46 -25.56 -4.98
C ALA A 309 -9.66 -25.07 -4.17
N TYR A 310 -10.19 -23.89 -4.47
CA TYR A 310 -11.40 -23.40 -3.84
C TYR A 310 -12.63 -24.20 -4.27
N THR A 311 -13.58 -24.34 -3.37
CA THR A 311 -14.88 -24.97 -3.65
C THR A 311 -15.84 -24.01 -4.35
N ASP A 312 -16.97 -24.55 -4.85
CA ASP A 312 -18.04 -23.73 -5.42
C ASP A 312 -18.63 -22.70 -4.43
N LEU A 313 -18.50 -22.95 -3.12
CA LEU A 313 -18.89 -21.97 -2.11
C LEU A 313 -18.12 -20.66 -2.25
N MET A 314 -16.87 -20.75 -2.70
CA MET A 314 -16.00 -19.57 -2.88
C MET A 314 -16.09 -19.00 -4.29
N THR A 315 -16.13 -19.85 -5.32
CA THR A 315 -15.96 -19.44 -6.72
C THR A 315 -17.29 -19.32 -7.49
N ASN A 316 -18.34 -19.97 -7.02
CA ASN A 316 -19.68 -19.96 -7.61
C ASN A 316 -20.75 -19.95 -6.50
N ASN A 317 -20.61 -18.95 -5.62
CA ASN A 317 -21.39 -18.86 -4.39
C ASN A 317 -22.91 -18.89 -4.65
N PRO A 318 -23.68 -19.77 -3.95
CA PRO A 318 -25.11 -19.91 -4.16
C PRO A 318 -25.93 -18.66 -3.81
N ASP A 319 -25.39 -17.77 -2.96
CA ASP A 319 -26.01 -16.50 -2.58
C ASP A 319 -25.58 -15.34 -3.51
N GLY A 320 -24.82 -15.65 -4.57
CA GLY A 320 -24.37 -14.67 -5.56
C GLY A 320 -23.24 -13.75 -5.07
N MET A 321 -22.53 -14.14 -4.02
CA MET A 321 -21.35 -13.39 -3.57
C MET A 321 -20.22 -13.49 -4.61
N SER A 322 -19.53 -12.39 -4.84
CA SER A 322 -18.24 -12.43 -5.55
C SER A 322 -17.21 -13.19 -4.73
N PHE A 323 -16.12 -13.62 -5.37
CA PHE A 323 -15.02 -14.30 -4.65
C PHE A 323 -14.48 -13.47 -3.49
N ASP A 324 -14.26 -12.17 -3.68
CA ASP A 324 -13.78 -11.27 -2.62
C ASP A 324 -14.72 -11.24 -1.41
N ILE A 325 -16.02 -11.10 -1.67
CA ILE A 325 -17.02 -11.08 -0.59
C ILE A 325 -17.06 -12.44 0.10
N ALA A 326 -17.03 -13.54 -0.65
CA ALA A 326 -17.00 -14.90 -0.09
C ALA A 326 -15.72 -15.12 0.74
N ASN A 327 -14.58 -14.63 0.25
CA ASN A 327 -13.30 -14.72 0.97
C ASN A 327 -13.36 -13.98 2.32
N VAL A 328 -13.84 -12.76 2.33
CA VAL A 328 -14.03 -12.00 3.59
C VAL A 328 -15.02 -12.68 4.54
N TYR A 329 -16.05 -13.34 3.99
CA TYR A 329 -17.12 -13.94 4.79
C TYR A 329 -16.76 -15.30 5.37
N TYR A 330 -16.04 -16.12 4.61
CA TYR A 330 -15.78 -17.53 4.95
C TYR A 330 -14.35 -17.81 5.39
N THR A 331 -13.41 -16.85 5.23
CA THR A 331 -12.03 -17.02 5.69
C THR A 331 -11.61 -15.87 6.61
N PRO A 332 -10.66 -16.10 7.52
CA PRO A 332 -10.08 -15.03 8.33
C PRO A 332 -8.92 -14.31 7.65
N ALA A 333 -8.65 -14.54 6.38
CA ALA A 333 -7.46 -14.07 5.66
C ALA A 333 -7.19 -12.56 5.76
N GLN A 334 -8.22 -11.74 5.88
CA GLN A 334 -8.07 -10.29 6.02
C GLN A 334 -7.91 -9.81 7.47
N TRP A 335 -8.18 -10.67 8.44
CA TRP A 335 -8.30 -10.27 9.84
C TRP A 335 -7.20 -10.81 10.73
N LEU A 336 -6.69 -12.01 10.43
CA LEU A 336 -5.66 -12.66 11.22
C LEU A 336 -4.30 -12.59 10.52
N PRO A 337 -3.23 -12.36 11.28
CA PRO A 337 -1.89 -12.36 10.73
C PRO A 337 -1.46 -13.78 10.37
N THR A 338 -0.70 -13.92 9.30
CA THR A 338 -0.10 -15.20 8.90
C THR A 338 1.13 -14.98 8.03
N ASP A 339 1.94 -16.01 7.86
CA ASP A 339 3.01 -16.06 6.87
C ASP A 339 2.41 -16.55 5.54
N GLN A 340 2.27 -15.63 4.59
CA GLN A 340 1.61 -15.89 3.31
C GLN A 340 2.34 -16.96 2.50
N GLN A 341 1.58 -17.87 1.90
CA GLN A 341 2.09 -18.96 1.08
C GLN A 341 1.94 -18.67 -0.42
N GLN A 342 2.88 -19.17 -1.24
CA GLN A 342 2.82 -18.99 -2.70
C GLN A 342 1.50 -19.50 -3.29
N GLN A 343 0.98 -20.65 -2.83
CA GLN A 343 -0.31 -21.19 -3.28
C GLN A 343 -1.48 -20.22 -3.05
N PHE A 344 -1.40 -19.36 -2.02
CA PHE A 344 -2.42 -18.35 -1.78
C PHE A 344 -2.43 -17.31 -2.92
N LEU A 345 -1.28 -16.80 -3.33
CA LEU A 345 -1.19 -15.88 -4.47
C LEU A 345 -1.61 -16.56 -5.78
N ASP A 346 -1.15 -17.80 -6.00
CA ASP A 346 -1.48 -18.59 -7.21
C ASP A 346 -2.97 -18.83 -7.38
N LEU A 347 -3.73 -18.84 -6.28
CA LEU A 347 -5.18 -19.05 -6.27
C LEU A 347 -5.97 -17.74 -6.27
N GLN A 348 -5.38 -16.66 -5.77
CA GLN A 348 -6.01 -15.33 -5.80
C GLN A 348 -5.90 -14.67 -7.17
N TYR A 349 -4.83 -14.96 -7.90
CA TYR A 349 -4.55 -14.32 -9.16
C TYR A 349 -4.88 -15.24 -10.33
N CYS A 350 -5.77 -14.78 -11.21
CA CYS A 350 -5.93 -15.39 -12.53
C CYS A 350 -4.63 -15.30 -13.35
N PRO A 351 -4.49 -16.01 -14.49
CA PRO A 351 -3.30 -15.93 -15.32
C PRO A 351 -2.93 -14.50 -15.72
N GLU A 352 -3.91 -13.65 -15.98
CA GLU A 352 -3.73 -12.23 -16.34
C GLU A 352 -3.17 -11.43 -15.17
N ALA A 353 -3.71 -11.62 -13.96
CA ALA A 353 -3.23 -10.96 -12.74
C ALA A 353 -1.80 -11.42 -12.38
N THR A 354 -1.52 -12.73 -12.56
CA THR A 354 -0.16 -13.25 -12.38
C THR A 354 0.82 -12.63 -13.36
N ALA A 355 0.43 -12.48 -14.62
CA ALA A 355 1.27 -11.83 -15.63
C ALA A 355 1.50 -10.33 -15.32
N ALA A 356 0.48 -9.64 -14.82
CA ALA A 356 0.59 -8.25 -14.37
C ALA A 356 1.59 -8.11 -13.21
N TYR A 357 1.42 -8.93 -12.18
CA TYR A 357 2.32 -8.99 -11.04
C TYR A 357 3.78 -9.27 -11.43
N GLN A 358 4.00 -10.23 -12.36
CA GLN A 358 5.32 -10.56 -12.85
C GLN A 358 5.93 -9.40 -13.64
N LEU A 359 5.16 -8.79 -14.55
CA LEU A 359 5.59 -7.62 -15.34
C LEU A 359 6.07 -6.50 -14.41
N TRP A 360 5.24 -6.09 -13.44
CA TRP A 360 5.59 -4.97 -12.58
C TRP A 360 6.72 -5.29 -11.61
N THR A 361 6.81 -6.54 -11.14
CA THR A 361 7.94 -6.96 -10.29
C THR A 361 9.26 -6.95 -11.07
N GLU A 362 9.25 -7.36 -12.35
CA GLU A 362 10.42 -7.38 -13.23
C GLU A 362 10.85 -5.95 -13.60
N GLU A 363 9.90 -5.10 -14.02
CA GLU A 363 10.18 -3.74 -14.50
C GLU A 363 10.43 -2.74 -13.36
N TYR A 364 9.78 -2.92 -12.22
CA TYR A 364 9.77 -1.94 -11.12
C TYR A 364 10.34 -2.47 -9.79
N GLY A 365 10.81 -3.68 -9.72
CA GLY A 365 11.24 -4.32 -8.48
C GLY A 365 12.61 -3.85 -7.94
N ASP A 366 13.12 -2.73 -8.39
CA ASP A 366 14.35 -2.14 -7.87
C ASP A 366 14.08 -1.34 -6.58
N ASP A 367 14.72 -1.73 -5.49
CA ASP A 367 14.60 -1.15 -4.17
C ASP A 367 15.85 -0.35 -3.73
N SER A 368 16.76 -0.10 -4.67
CA SER A 368 18.08 0.50 -4.37
C SER A 368 18.01 1.90 -3.76
N MET A 369 16.92 2.63 -3.98
CA MET A 369 16.70 3.97 -3.39
C MET A 369 15.78 3.95 -2.17
N ILE A 370 15.21 2.81 -1.81
CA ILE A 370 14.33 2.71 -0.64
C ILE A 370 15.15 2.76 0.64
N ILE A 371 14.68 3.54 1.61
CA ILE A 371 15.25 3.52 2.95
C ILE A 371 14.90 2.16 3.59
N PRO A 372 15.88 1.41 4.11
CA PRO A 372 15.61 0.13 4.76
C PRO A 372 14.59 0.27 5.90
N SER A 373 13.72 -0.72 6.06
CA SER A 373 12.70 -0.73 7.12
C SER A 373 13.30 -0.69 8.53
N ALA A 374 14.55 -1.12 8.69
CA ALA A 374 15.30 -1.00 9.93
C ALA A 374 15.75 0.45 10.27
N CYS A 375 15.63 1.39 9.31
CA CYS A 375 15.81 2.81 9.57
C CYS A 375 14.54 3.36 10.22
N THR A 376 14.49 3.35 11.53
CA THR A 376 13.30 3.72 12.30
C THR A 376 13.56 4.96 13.15
N LEU A 377 12.51 5.76 13.36
CA LEU A 377 12.51 6.89 14.27
C LEU A 377 12.30 6.38 15.70
N ASP A 378 12.92 7.05 16.68
CA ASP A 378 12.56 6.81 18.08
C ASP A 378 11.20 7.47 18.43
N ALA A 379 10.68 7.25 19.63
CA ALA A 379 9.36 7.72 20.04
C ALA A 379 9.24 9.26 20.05
N GLU A 380 10.31 9.97 20.42
CA GLU A 380 10.34 11.44 20.46
C GLU A 380 10.43 12.00 19.02
N GLU A 381 11.33 11.47 18.22
CA GLU A 381 11.49 11.79 16.80
C GLU A 381 10.20 11.53 16.02
N MET A 382 9.55 10.39 16.25
CA MET A 382 8.32 10.02 15.59
C MET A 382 7.20 11.00 15.94
N THR A 383 7.05 11.37 17.22
CA THR A 383 6.06 12.35 17.67
C THR A 383 6.31 13.72 17.02
N GLU A 384 7.57 14.18 17.02
CA GLU A 384 7.94 15.45 16.41
C GLU A 384 7.69 15.43 14.90
N TYR A 385 8.13 14.39 14.22
CA TYR A 385 7.97 14.21 12.79
C TYR A 385 6.49 14.27 12.35
N PHE A 386 5.61 13.50 12.98
CA PHE A 386 4.19 13.47 12.60
C PHE A 386 3.46 14.78 12.92
N ASN A 387 3.88 15.50 13.95
CA ASN A 387 3.34 16.85 14.22
C ASN A 387 3.68 17.84 13.11
N LEU A 388 4.88 17.72 12.50
CA LEU A 388 5.30 18.58 11.39
C LEU A 388 4.74 18.10 10.05
N ALA A 389 4.69 16.79 9.82
CA ALA A 389 4.31 16.17 8.56
C ALA A 389 2.91 16.56 8.09
N GLY A 390 1.96 16.70 9.02
CA GLY A 390 0.59 17.10 8.68
C GLY A 390 0.52 18.47 7.97
N ASP A 391 1.18 19.46 8.50
CA ASP A 391 1.20 20.81 7.92
C ASP A 391 2.02 20.85 6.61
N VAL A 392 3.17 20.17 6.59
CA VAL A 392 4.04 20.09 5.41
C VAL A 392 3.33 19.38 4.26
N LEU A 393 2.68 18.23 4.52
CA LEU A 393 1.93 17.48 3.51
C LEU A 393 0.76 18.29 2.96
N THR A 394 0.04 19.00 3.81
CA THR A 394 -1.07 19.86 3.40
C THR A 394 -0.58 20.95 2.45
N ALA A 395 0.52 21.62 2.77
CA ALA A 395 1.10 22.67 1.94
C ALA A 395 1.60 22.13 0.58
N PHE A 396 2.25 20.96 0.58
CA PHE A 396 2.67 20.31 -0.67
C PHE A 396 1.47 19.91 -1.53
N THR A 397 0.44 19.32 -0.94
CA THR A 397 -0.77 18.89 -1.67
C THR A 397 -1.49 20.08 -2.30
N GLU A 398 -1.63 21.18 -1.55
CA GLU A 398 -2.23 22.41 -2.06
C GLU A 398 -1.39 23.00 -3.20
N ALA A 399 -0.08 23.13 -3.03
CA ALA A 399 0.80 23.68 -4.04
C ALA A 399 0.85 22.80 -5.29
N ALA A 400 0.97 21.47 -5.13
CA ALA A 400 0.99 20.52 -6.24
C ALA A 400 -0.31 20.59 -7.07
N SER A 401 -1.47 20.59 -6.42
CA SER A 401 -2.75 20.70 -7.12
C SER A 401 -2.87 21.99 -7.94
N ARG A 402 -2.36 23.10 -7.39
CA ARG A 402 -2.36 24.41 -8.08
C ARG A 402 -1.38 24.47 -9.23
N VAL A 403 -0.26 23.73 -9.18
CA VAL A 403 0.61 23.56 -10.35
C VAL A 403 -0.11 22.81 -11.45
N VAL A 404 -0.79 21.70 -11.12
CA VAL A 404 -1.54 20.91 -12.10
C VAL A 404 -2.64 21.74 -12.76
N THR A 405 -3.39 22.55 -12.01
CA THR A 405 -4.42 23.44 -12.57
C THR A 405 -3.86 24.65 -13.30
N GLY A 406 -2.58 24.96 -13.13
CA GLY A 406 -1.93 26.15 -13.69
C GLY A 406 -2.12 27.44 -12.88
N ASP A 407 -2.64 27.35 -11.65
CA ASP A 407 -2.79 28.46 -10.71
C ASP A 407 -1.48 28.82 -10.01
N LEU A 408 -0.49 27.91 -10.02
CA LEU A 408 0.88 28.12 -9.59
C LEU A 408 1.85 27.72 -10.71
N THR A 409 2.96 28.43 -10.79
CA THR A 409 4.08 28.05 -11.66
C THR A 409 5.03 27.09 -10.94
N GLU A 410 5.90 26.41 -11.71
CA GLU A 410 7.02 25.66 -11.14
C GLU A 410 7.87 26.51 -10.19
N ALA A 411 8.13 27.77 -10.55
CA ALA A 411 8.90 28.69 -9.71
C ALA A 411 8.20 28.96 -8.36
N ASP A 412 6.87 29.06 -8.35
CA ASP A 412 6.09 29.23 -7.12
C ASP A 412 6.14 27.95 -6.27
N TYR A 413 6.12 26.75 -6.91
CA TYR A 413 6.26 25.49 -6.20
C TYR A 413 7.65 25.37 -5.52
N ARG A 414 8.71 25.74 -6.24
CA ARG A 414 10.08 25.81 -5.69
C ARG A 414 10.18 26.81 -4.52
N GLN A 415 9.45 27.91 -4.60
CA GLN A 415 9.37 28.84 -3.48
C GLN A 415 8.64 28.23 -2.28
N THR A 416 7.58 27.46 -2.52
CA THR A 416 6.89 26.72 -1.45
C THR A 416 7.84 25.74 -0.75
N ILE A 417 8.66 24.98 -1.50
CA ILE A 417 9.70 24.12 -0.90
C ILE A 417 10.64 24.94 0.00
N ALA A 418 11.17 26.05 -0.51
CA ALA A 418 12.08 26.90 0.24
C ALA A 418 11.46 27.50 1.52
N ASP A 419 10.18 27.84 1.49
CA ASP A 419 9.43 28.31 2.66
C ASP A 419 9.21 27.20 3.68
N LEU A 420 8.92 25.97 3.22
CA LEU A 420 8.73 24.80 4.06
C LEU A 420 10.02 24.34 4.75
N GLU A 421 11.19 24.51 4.11
CA GLU A 421 12.48 24.25 4.73
C GLU A 421 12.63 24.97 6.09
N SER A 422 12.17 26.20 6.17
CA SER A 422 12.25 26.99 7.39
C SER A 422 11.09 26.76 8.38
N SER A 423 9.99 26.14 7.95
CA SER A 423 8.77 25.99 8.72
C SER A 423 8.43 24.55 9.17
N GLY A 424 9.28 23.59 8.83
CA GLY A 424 9.08 22.22 9.29
C GLY A 424 9.82 21.16 8.48
N LEU A 425 9.93 21.31 7.15
CA LEU A 425 10.58 20.33 6.29
C LEU A 425 12.04 20.09 6.68
N GLY A 426 12.84 21.16 6.85
CA GLY A 426 14.24 21.02 7.23
C GLY A 426 14.43 20.28 8.56
N ARG A 427 13.48 20.43 9.50
CA ARG A 427 13.53 19.65 10.75
C ARG A 427 13.16 18.18 10.54
N MET A 428 12.21 17.89 9.64
CA MET A 428 11.89 16.53 9.23
C MET A 428 13.07 15.85 8.54
N ASP A 429 13.79 16.59 7.69
CA ASP A 429 15.01 16.12 7.03
C ASP A 429 16.10 15.75 8.05
N ASP A 430 16.35 16.62 9.05
CA ASP A 430 17.29 16.35 10.15
C ASP A 430 16.93 15.08 10.93
N ILE A 431 15.64 14.86 11.22
CA ILE A 431 15.15 13.68 11.94
C ILE A 431 15.46 12.41 11.14
N TYR A 432 15.08 12.37 9.85
CA TYR A 432 15.34 11.19 9.02
C TYR A 432 16.83 10.97 8.75
N ALA A 433 17.61 12.03 8.54
CA ALA A 433 19.05 11.91 8.38
C ALA A 433 19.72 11.33 9.65
N GLY A 434 19.26 11.75 10.84
CA GLY A 434 19.71 11.21 12.11
C GLY A 434 19.37 9.72 12.28
N ALA A 435 18.15 9.33 11.93
CA ALA A 435 17.72 7.93 11.96
C ALA A 435 18.52 7.06 10.98
N TYR A 436 18.76 7.56 9.79
CA TYR A 436 19.54 6.84 8.77
C TYR A 436 21.02 6.70 9.17
N ALA A 437 21.60 7.71 9.76
CA ALA A 437 22.97 7.63 10.28
C ALA A 437 23.09 6.54 11.37
N ARG A 438 22.13 6.46 12.29
CA ARG A 438 22.10 5.39 13.31
C ARG A 438 21.92 4.00 12.67
N TYR A 439 21.12 3.90 11.63
CA TYR A 439 20.97 2.65 10.89
C TYR A 439 22.30 2.21 10.29
N LEU A 440 23.04 3.11 9.63
CA LEU A 440 24.33 2.80 9.01
C LEU A 440 25.37 2.37 10.05
N GLU A 441 25.43 3.04 11.20
CA GLU A 441 26.33 2.66 12.32
C GLU A 441 26.06 1.26 12.87
N ASN A 442 24.80 0.81 12.82
CA ASN A 442 24.41 -0.52 13.31
C ASN A 442 24.52 -1.62 12.23
N ALA A 443 24.63 -1.25 10.95
CA ALA A 443 24.76 -2.16 9.83
C ALA A 443 26.20 -2.61 9.55
N GLU A 444 27.21 -1.91 10.15
CA GLU A 444 28.64 -2.30 10.14
C GLU A 444 28.94 -3.33 11.24
#